data_419aa84479ed22cb5689ca2b54a4444a
#
_entry.id   419aa84479ed22cb5689ca2b54a4444a
#
_cell.length_a   1.000
_cell.length_b   1.000
_cell.length_c   1.000
_cell.angle_alpha   90.00
_cell.angle_beta   90.00
_cell.angle_gamma   90.00
#
_symmetry.space_group_name_H-M   'P 1'
#
loop_
_entity.id
_entity.type
_entity.pdbx_description
1 polymer ?
#
loop_
_entity_poly.entity_id
_entity_poly.type
_entity_poly.pdbx_seq_one_letter_code
_entity_poly.pdbx_strand_id
1 'polypeptide(L)'
;QKSYKRIFNEFAGEFSSDSEDSAGDVKYHLGASSDREFDGNSVHVSLTDNPSHLEAVNPVVLGQTRAKQFFHKDKERNKVIPILIHGDAAFAGQGVVAECFAMSGLPGHNTGGTIHIIVNNQIGFTTSPRFARSSPYPSDVAKMVEAPILHVNGDDPEAVVYATRIATEFRLKFNRDVVVDLICYRRFGHNEGDEPSFTQPLMYKKIRSHPSVYKIYGSKLVNENSITQELLDQNVKSFKNLLDEQYKSAKDYKPKIEWFEGTWSR
;
A
#
# COMPACT_ATOMS: atom_id res chain seq x y z
N GLN A 1 3.81 -6.17 -8.45
CA GLN A 1 2.43 -6.48 -8.04
C GLN A 1 2.10 -7.93 -8.37
N LYS A 2 1.54 -8.68 -7.42
CA LYS A 2 1.10 -10.07 -7.63
C LYS A 2 0.03 -10.15 -8.73
N SER A 3 0.05 -11.22 -9.55
CA SER A 3 -1.03 -11.48 -10.50
C SER A 3 -2.32 -11.84 -9.76
N TYR A 4 -3.48 -11.55 -10.35
CA TYR A 4 -4.76 -11.95 -9.75
C TYR A 4 -4.86 -13.46 -9.54
N LYS A 5 -4.35 -14.26 -10.48
CA LYS A 5 -4.28 -15.72 -10.38
C LYS A 5 -3.52 -16.15 -9.13
N ARG A 6 -2.36 -15.54 -8.84
CA ARG A 6 -1.58 -15.80 -7.63
C ARG A 6 -2.34 -15.41 -6.37
N ILE A 7 -2.96 -14.22 -6.35
CA ILE A 7 -3.76 -13.76 -5.21
C ILE A 7 -4.89 -14.75 -4.93
N PHE A 8 -5.65 -15.15 -5.93
CA PHE A 8 -6.73 -16.11 -5.75
C PHE A 8 -6.24 -17.47 -5.24
N ASN A 9 -5.10 -17.96 -5.73
CA ASN A 9 -4.51 -19.21 -5.26
C ASN A 9 -4.08 -19.11 -3.78
N GLU A 10 -3.39 -18.02 -3.41
CA GLU A 10 -2.97 -17.78 -2.02
C GLU A 10 -4.19 -17.71 -1.06
N PHE A 11 -5.33 -17.17 -1.51
CA PHE A 11 -6.56 -17.11 -0.72
C PHE A 11 -7.38 -18.40 -0.73
N ALA A 12 -7.25 -19.25 -1.75
CA ALA A 12 -7.93 -20.54 -1.80
C ALA A 12 -7.40 -21.55 -0.76
N GLY A 13 -6.17 -21.35 -0.24
CA GLY A 13 -5.59 -22.21 0.79
C GLY A 13 -5.24 -23.61 0.31
N GLU A 14 -5.16 -23.83 -0.99
CA GLU A 14 -4.72 -25.10 -1.57
C GLU A 14 -3.18 -25.19 -1.45
N PHE A 15 -2.70 -25.61 -0.28
CA PHE A 15 -1.32 -26.02 -0.09
C PHE A 15 -1.14 -27.44 -0.64
N SER A 16 -0.09 -27.66 -1.42
CA SER A 16 0.29 -29.04 -1.79
C SER A 16 0.62 -29.83 -0.52
N SER A 17 -0.06 -30.94 -0.33
CA SER A 17 0.02 -31.83 0.83
C SER A 17 1.39 -32.50 1.06
N ASP A 18 2.41 -32.14 0.31
CA ASP A 18 3.66 -32.88 0.23
C ASP A 18 4.81 -32.38 1.10
N SER A 19 4.56 -31.37 1.96
CA SER A 19 5.55 -30.93 2.94
C SER A 19 4.90 -30.73 4.31
N GLU A 20 5.09 -31.70 5.20
CA GLU A 20 4.75 -31.57 6.64
C GLU A 20 5.47 -30.40 7.33
N ASP A 21 6.49 -29.82 6.68
CA ASP A 21 7.33 -28.73 7.20
C ASP A 21 6.92 -27.31 6.73
N SER A 22 5.93 -27.17 5.86
CA SER A 22 5.49 -25.84 5.46
C SER A 22 4.40 -25.33 6.40
N ALA A 23 4.80 -24.76 7.53
CA ALA A 23 3.93 -23.86 8.27
C ALA A 23 3.54 -22.73 7.33
N GLY A 24 2.30 -22.73 6.82
CA GLY A 24 1.81 -21.70 5.93
C GLY A 24 1.87 -20.35 6.63
N ASP A 25 2.65 -19.41 6.07
CA ASP A 25 2.64 -18.04 6.56
C ASP A 25 1.31 -17.36 6.19
N VAL A 26 0.97 -16.32 6.93
CA VAL A 26 -0.21 -15.51 6.63
C VAL A 26 0.03 -14.83 5.28
N LYS A 27 -0.91 -15.03 4.34
CA LYS A 27 -0.81 -14.54 2.96
C LYS A 27 -0.52 -13.05 2.81
N TYR A 28 -0.86 -12.24 3.82
CA TYR A 28 -0.56 -10.80 3.86
C TYR A 28 0.91 -10.50 4.10
N HIS A 29 1.68 -11.45 4.61
CA HIS A 29 3.10 -11.30 4.91
C HIS A 29 4.00 -11.54 3.69
N LEU A 30 3.48 -12.22 2.67
CA LEU A 30 4.24 -12.65 1.51
C LEU A 30 4.62 -11.47 0.61
N GLY A 31 5.91 -11.31 0.37
CA GLY A 31 6.46 -10.34 -0.57
C GLY A 31 6.19 -10.68 -2.04
N ALA A 32 6.62 -9.80 -2.92
CA ALA A 32 6.56 -10.02 -4.37
C ALA A 32 7.55 -9.10 -5.09
N SER A 33 8.06 -9.54 -6.22
CA SER A 33 8.88 -8.74 -7.14
C SER A 33 8.33 -8.84 -8.55
N SER A 34 8.37 -7.74 -9.29
CA SER A 34 8.01 -7.73 -10.72
C SER A 34 8.56 -6.49 -11.42
N ASP A 35 8.92 -6.65 -12.69
CA ASP A 35 9.20 -5.52 -13.57
C ASP A 35 7.90 -4.98 -14.16
N ARG A 36 7.83 -3.67 -14.28
CA ARG A 36 6.70 -2.93 -14.85
C ARG A 36 7.19 -1.91 -15.85
N GLU A 37 6.45 -1.75 -16.93
CA GLU A 37 6.71 -0.71 -17.91
C GLU A 37 5.77 0.48 -17.68
N PHE A 38 6.35 1.67 -17.61
CA PHE A 38 5.64 2.94 -17.53
C PHE A 38 6.24 3.89 -18.57
N ASP A 39 5.44 4.28 -19.54
CA ASP A 39 5.85 5.19 -20.62
C ASP A 39 7.17 4.76 -21.32
N GLY A 40 7.32 3.44 -21.58
CA GLY A 40 8.52 2.87 -22.18
C GLY A 40 9.72 2.69 -21.24
N ASN A 41 9.57 3.00 -19.96
CA ASN A 41 10.60 2.78 -18.95
C ASN A 41 10.31 1.55 -18.11
N SER A 42 11.27 0.63 -18.00
CA SER A 42 11.16 -0.51 -17.09
C SER A 42 11.50 -0.10 -15.67
N VAL A 43 10.58 -0.38 -14.76
CA VAL A 43 10.72 -0.10 -13.32
C VAL A 43 10.55 -1.39 -12.54
N HIS A 44 11.56 -1.75 -11.74
CA HIS A 44 11.48 -2.88 -10.83
C HIS A 44 10.72 -2.48 -9.55
N VAL A 45 9.64 -3.18 -9.26
CA VAL A 45 8.84 -2.99 -8.04
C VAL A 45 8.97 -4.23 -7.16
N SER A 46 9.47 -4.07 -5.94
CA SER A 46 9.55 -5.15 -4.96
C SER A 46 8.77 -4.80 -3.69
N LEU A 47 7.93 -5.72 -3.26
CA LEU A 47 7.24 -5.70 -1.98
C LEU A 47 8.02 -6.59 -1.01
N THR A 48 8.47 -6.00 0.09
CA THR A 48 9.18 -6.73 1.15
C THR A 48 8.21 -7.58 1.96
N ASP A 49 8.62 -8.80 2.32
CA ASP A 49 7.90 -9.62 3.28
C ASP A 49 7.82 -8.88 4.63
N ASN A 50 6.68 -8.99 5.30
CA ASN A 50 6.46 -8.30 6.56
C ASN A 50 5.86 -9.23 7.64
N PRO A 51 6.21 -9.05 8.92
CA PRO A 51 5.57 -9.79 10.03
C PRO A 51 4.23 -9.17 10.41
N SER A 52 3.48 -9.85 11.29
CA SER A 52 2.26 -9.29 11.92
C SER A 52 2.53 -8.12 12.87
N HIS A 53 3.79 -7.88 13.24
CA HIS A 53 4.17 -6.72 14.04
C HIS A 53 4.11 -5.46 13.19
N LEU A 54 3.09 -4.66 13.43
CA LEU A 54 2.86 -3.44 12.66
C LEU A 54 4.08 -2.52 12.70
N GLU A 55 4.43 -1.97 11.54
CA GLU A 55 5.54 -1.04 11.30
C GLU A 55 6.95 -1.64 11.44
N ALA A 56 7.11 -2.89 11.91
CA ALA A 56 8.43 -3.52 12.07
C ALA A 56 9.19 -3.66 10.74
N VAL A 57 8.50 -3.68 9.61
CA VAL A 57 9.10 -3.75 8.26
C VAL A 57 9.72 -2.42 7.82
N ASN A 58 9.35 -1.29 8.44
CA ASN A 58 9.83 0.03 8.00
C ASN A 58 11.37 0.12 7.97
N PRO A 59 12.10 -0.15 9.09
CA PRO A 59 13.56 -0.11 9.07
C PRO A 59 14.16 -1.17 8.13
N VAL A 60 13.49 -2.29 7.90
CA VAL A 60 13.95 -3.32 6.95
C VAL A 60 13.92 -2.78 5.52
N VAL A 61 12.82 -2.15 5.10
CA VAL A 61 12.71 -1.53 3.76
C VAL A 61 13.75 -0.42 3.60
N LEU A 62 13.95 0.42 4.62
CA LEU A 62 14.97 1.48 4.57
C LEU A 62 16.37 0.90 4.43
N GLY A 63 16.71 -0.15 5.19
CA GLY A 63 17.98 -0.86 5.09
C GLY A 63 18.19 -1.50 3.72
N GLN A 64 17.18 -2.19 3.18
CA GLN A 64 17.21 -2.78 1.84
C GLN A 64 17.38 -1.71 0.77
N THR A 65 16.67 -0.59 0.87
CA THR A 65 16.81 0.53 -0.06
C THR A 65 18.24 1.08 -0.04
N ARG A 66 18.78 1.30 1.16
CA ARG A 66 20.16 1.80 1.33
C ARG A 66 21.20 0.84 0.74
N ALA A 67 21.01 -0.47 0.93
CA ALA A 67 21.87 -1.50 0.35
C ALA A 67 21.77 -1.51 -1.19
N LYS A 68 20.56 -1.48 -1.75
CA LYS A 68 20.36 -1.41 -3.20
C LYS A 68 20.99 -0.15 -3.80
N GLN A 69 20.83 1.01 -3.17
CA GLN A 69 21.51 2.25 -3.59
C GLN A 69 23.02 2.10 -3.62
N PHE A 70 23.60 1.44 -2.62
CA PHE A 70 25.03 1.17 -2.57
C PHE A 70 25.48 0.27 -3.73
N PHE A 71 24.82 -0.86 -3.94
CA PHE A 71 25.17 -1.79 -5.02
C PHE A 71 24.97 -1.20 -6.42
N HIS A 72 23.93 -0.39 -6.61
CA HIS A 72 23.67 0.31 -7.88
C HIS A 72 24.50 1.60 -8.06
N LYS A 73 25.37 1.91 -7.10
CA LYS A 73 26.17 3.17 -7.10
C LYS A 73 25.29 4.41 -7.25
N ASP A 74 24.08 4.37 -6.68
CA ASP A 74 23.10 5.44 -6.72
C ASP A 74 23.41 6.51 -5.66
N LYS A 75 24.44 7.32 -5.97
CA LYS A 75 24.91 8.38 -5.06
C LYS A 75 23.86 9.47 -4.84
N GLU A 76 23.11 9.79 -5.88
CA GLU A 76 22.05 10.80 -5.86
C GLU A 76 20.74 10.28 -5.21
N ARG A 77 20.64 8.99 -4.93
CA ARG A 77 19.50 8.33 -4.29
C ARG A 77 18.15 8.55 -5.02
N ASN A 78 18.22 8.60 -6.34
CA ASN A 78 17.09 8.84 -7.22
C ASN A 78 16.68 7.62 -8.07
N LYS A 79 17.47 6.54 -8.04
CA LYS A 79 17.19 5.29 -8.77
C LYS A 79 16.41 4.27 -7.93
N VAL A 80 16.67 4.24 -6.62
CA VAL A 80 15.99 3.33 -5.69
C VAL A 80 15.28 4.15 -4.63
N ILE A 81 13.95 4.04 -4.59
CA ILE A 81 13.08 4.86 -3.75
C ILE A 81 12.29 3.97 -2.79
N PRO A 82 12.34 4.22 -1.46
CA PRO A 82 11.49 3.54 -0.51
C PRO A 82 10.08 4.15 -0.52
N ILE A 83 9.08 3.27 -0.51
CA ILE A 83 7.67 3.61 -0.31
C ILE A 83 7.17 2.79 0.86
N LEU A 84 6.64 3.44 1.89
CA LEU A 84 6.06 2.80 3.06
C LEU A 84 4.56 3.08 3.09
N ILE A 85 3.75 2.02 3.21
CA ILE A 85 2.29 2.11 3.29
C ILE A 85 1.87 1.72 4.70
N HIS A 86 1.14 2.61 5.36
CA HIS A 86 0.79 2.51 6.78
C HIS A 86 -0.72 2.54 6.99
N GLY A 87 -1.19 1.88 8.06
CA GLY A 87 -2.48 2.21 8.65
C GLY A 87 -2.35 3.44 9.57
N ASP A 88 -3.41 4.23 9.70
CA ASP A 88 -3.39 5.48 10.48
C ASP A 88 -3.10 5.26 11.97
N ALA A 89 -3.68 4.23 12.57
CA ALA A 89 -3.46 3.91 13.97
C ALA A 89 -2.03 3.40 14.22
N ALA A 90 -1.49 2.58 13.32
CA ALA A 90 -0.13 2.07 13.42
C ALA A 90 0.91 3.19 13.24
N PHE A 91 0.73 4.04 12.25
CA PHE A 91 1.63 5.17 12.00
C PHE A 91 1.72 6.12 13.21
N ALA A 92 0.58 6.44 13.82
CA ALA A 92 0.54 7.32 14.99
C ALA A 92 1.01 6.65 16.28
N GLY A 93 0.84 5.32 16.40
CA GLY A 93 0.99 4.60 17.68
C GLY A 93 2.25 3.77 17.84
N GLN A 94 2.91 3.37 16.76
CA GLN A 94 4.11 2.53 16.82
C GLN A 94 5.39 3.38 16.88
N GLY A 95 6.16 3.25 17.97
CA GLY A 95 7.37 4.04 18.20
C GLY A 95 8.42 3.92 17.10
N VAL A 96 8.50 2.76 16.42
CA VAL A 96 9.45 2.53 15.33
C VAL A 96 9.26 3.50 14.15
N VAL A 97 8.06 4.06 13.96
CA VAL A 97 7.80 5.10 12.94
C VAL A 97 8.59 6.36 13.27
N ALA A 98 8.49 6.84 14.50
CA ALA A 98 9.24 8.02 14.96
C ALA A 98 10.77 7.77 14.93
N GLU A 99 11.21 6.56 15.29
CA GLU A 99 12.63 6.18 15.21
C GLU A 99 13.15 6.19 13.78
N CYS A 100 12.37 5.69 12.81
CA CYS A 100 12.72 5.77 11.38
C CYS A 100 12.85 7.23 10.91
N PHE A 101 11.92 8.11 11.31
CA PHE A 101 12.04 9.54 11.00
C PHE A 101 13.27 10.17 11.66
N ALA A 102 13.54 9.87 12.93
CA ALA A 102 14.71 10.39 13.62
C ALA A 102 16.04 9.99 12.94
N MET A 103 16.08 8.83 12.29
CA MET A 103 17.26 8.35 11.56
C MET A 103 17.33 8.84 10.11
N SER A 104 16.24 9.30 9.50
CA SER A 104 16.15 9.53 8.06
C SER A 104 17.16 10.53 7.49
N GLY A 105 17.56 11.52 8.29
CA GLY A 105 18.56 12.52 7.94
C GLY A 105 20.01 12.16 8.26
N LEU A 106 20.25 11.05 8.97
CA LEU A 106 21.60 10.67 9.39
C LEU A 106 22.43 10.09 8.22
N PRO A 107 23.71 10.45 8.07
CA PRO A 107 24.53 10.03 6.92
C PRO A 107 24.54 8.52 6.66
N GLY A 108 24.55 7.69 7.71
CA GLY A 108 24.55 6.22 7.61
C GLY A 108 23.20 5.63 7.21
N HIS A 109 22.10 6.31 7.50
CA HIS A 109 20.73 5.81 7.34
C HIS A 109 19.96 6.47 6.19
N ASN A 110 20.40 7.64 5.76
CA ASN A 110 19.71 8.45 4.76
C ASN A 110 19.56 7.70 3.43
N THR A 111 18.32 7.54 2.98
CA THR A 111 17.92 6.94 1.69
C THR A 111 17.57 7.97 0.62
N GLY A 112 17.75 9.25 0.89
CA GLY A 112 17.25 10.35 0.03
C GLY A 112 15.76 10.61 0.23
N GLY A 113 15.24 10.28 1.40
CA GLY A 113 13.83 10.43 1.76
C GLY A 113 12.95 9.25 1.36
N THR A 114 11.87 9.11 2.08
CA THR A 114 10.83 8.08 1.92
C THR A 114 9.51 8.71 1.55
N ILE A 115 8.75 8.08 0.67
CA ILE A 115 7.35 8.43 0.44
C ILE A 115 6.51 7.58 1.38
N HIS A 116 5.89 8.22 2.36
CA HIS A 116 4.97 7.58 3.30
C HIS A 116 3.54 7.77 2.81
N ILE A 117 2.78 6.69 2.72
CA ILE A 117 1.35 6.72 2.35
C ILE A 117 0.57 6.18 3.54
N ILE A 118 -0.19 7.02 4.20
CA ILE A 118 -1.06 6.62 5.31
C ILE A 118 -2.44 6.30 4.74
N VAL A 119 -2.82 5.04 4.77
CA VAL A 119 -4.20 4.61 4.48
C VAL A 119 -5.05 4.94 5.72
N ASN A 120 -5.44 6.22 5.81
CA ASN A 120 -6.19 6.74 6.95
C ASN A 120 -7.67 6.32 6.85
N ASN A 121 -7.93 5.09 7.21
CA ASN A 121 -9.27 4.52 7.18
C ASN A 121 -10.12 4.87 8.42
N GLN A 122 -9.58 5.70 9.31
CA GLN A 122 -10.27 6.29 10.45
C GLN A 122 -10.75 5.28 11.49
N ILE A 123 -10.07 4.14 11.59
CA ILE A 123 -10.33 3.12 12.60
C ILE A 123 -9.08 2.28 12.88
N GLY A 124 -8.73 2.08 14.16
CA GLY A 124 -7.68 1.15 14.57
C GLY A 124 -8.28 -0.09 15.20
N PHE A 125 -8.35 -1.22 14.47
CA PHE A 125 -9.10 -2.42 14.84
C PHE A 125 -10.57 -2.07 15.15
N THR A 126 -10.90 -1.80 16.43
CA THR A 126 -12.26 -1.37 16.88
C THR A 126 -12.24 0.02 17.52
N THR A 127 -11.09 0.73 17.51
CA THR A 127 -10.94 2.04 18.14
C THR A 127 -11.10 3.16 17.11
N SER A 128 -12.03 4.08 17.36
CA SER A 128 -12.21 5.27 16.52
C SER A 128 -11.11 6.30 16.79
N PRO A 129 -10.77 7.19 15.83
CA PRO A 129 -9.71 8.19 15.98
C PRO A 129 -9.84 9.07 17.22
N ARG A 130 -11.06 9.38 17.62
CA ARG A 130 -11.36 10.18 18.83
C ARG A 130 -10.72 9.63 20.09
N PHE A 131 -10.53 8.30 20.15
CA PHE A 131 -9.96 7.61 21.31
C PHE A 131 -8.60 6.99 21.04
N ALA A 132 -8.08 7.15 19.82
CA ALA A 132 -6.85 6.50 19.37
C ALA A 132 -5.60 7.36 19.53
N ARG A 133 -5.75 8.69 19.44
CA ARG A 133 -4.61 9.62 19.48
C ARG A 133 -5.03 11.00 19.97
N SER A 134 -4.05 11.73 20.53
CA SER A 134 -4.27 13.11 21.00
C SER A 134 -4.12 14.13 19.87
N SER A 135 -3.35 13.82 18.83
CA SER A 135 -3.15 14.69 17.67
C SER A 135 -4.33 14.65 16.70
N PRO A 136 -4.63 15.75 15.98
CA PRO A 136 -5.70 15.79 14.97
C PRO A 136 -5.50 14.76 13.86
N TYR A 137 -4.26 14.58 13.39
CA TYR A 137 -3.93 13.72 12.27
C TYR A 137 -2.91 12.64 12.67
N PRO A 138 -3.00 11.43 12.10
CA PRO A 138 -1.98 10.40 12.31
C PRO A 138 -0.60 10.85 11.81
N SER A 139 -0.59 11.66 10.76
CA SER A 139 0.60 12.22 10.12
C SER A 139 1.37 13.23 10.95
N ASP A 140 0.82 13.68 12.08
CA ASP A 140 1.49 14.67 12.95
C ASP A 140 2.85 14.19 13.48
N VAL A 141 3.07 12.88 13.54
CA VAL A 141 4.39 12.29 13.88
C VAL A 141 5.49 12.77 12.92
N ALA A 142 5.18 12.96 11.65
CA ALA A 142 6.16 13.40 10.65
C ALA A 142 6.61 14.87 10.81
N LYS A 143 5.88 15.66 11.59
CA LYS A 143 6.25 17.06 11.89
C LYS A 143 7.55 17.16 12.66
N MET A 144 7.98 16.11 13.38
CA MET A 144 9.25 16.11 14.10
C MET A 144 10.47 16.31 13.20
N VAL A 145 10.37 15.96 11.92
CA VAL A 145 11.42 16.15 10.91
C VAL A 145 11.02 17.16 9.83
N GLU A 146 9.95 17.91 10.06
CA GLU A 146 9.42 18.91 9.11
C GLU A 146 9.11 18.33 7.74
N ALA A 147 8.69 17.07 7.67
CA ALA A 147 8.27 16.44 6.43
C ALA A 147 6.96 17.09 5.94
N PRO A 148 6.85 17.45 4.66
CA PRO A 148 5.58 17.90 4.09
C PRO A 148 4.51 16.81 4.20
N ILE A 149 3.28 17.25 4.50
CA ILE A 149 2.12 16.38 4.64
C ILE A 149 1.05 16.84 3.65
N LEU A 150 0.62 15.94 2.79
CA LEU A 150 -0.44 16.15 1.82
C LEU A 150 -1.67 15.36 2.26
N HIS A 151 -2.72 16.06 2.70
CA HIS A 151 -4.01 15.42 3.01
C HIS A 151 -4.85 15.32 1.73
N VAL A 152 -5.31 14.13 1.40
CA VAL A 152 -6.08 13.90 0.18
C VAL A 152 -7.29 13.00 0.45
N ASN A 153 -8.42 13.31 -0.20
CA ASN A 153 -9.62 12.49 -0.14
C ASN A 153 -9.48 11.26 -1.05
N GLY A 154 -9.59 10.06 -0.47
CA GLY A 154 -9.51 8.80 -1.20
C GLY A 154 -10.67 8.54 -2.17
N ASP A 155 -11.76 9.29 -2.09
CA ASP A 155 -12.86 9.22 -3.07
C ASP A 155 -12.60 10.05 -4.34
N ASP A 156 -11.49 10.81 -4.39
CA ASP A 156 -11.06 11.57 -5.56
C ASP A 156 -9.75 11.00 -6.14
N PRO A 157 -9.81 10.06 -7.11
CA PRO A 157 -8.61 9.44 -7.67
C PRO A 157 -7.67 10.43 -8.37
N GLU A 158 -8.19 11.49 -8.98
CA GLU A 158 -7.37 12.51 -9.64
C GLU A 158 -6.54 13.30 -8.63
N ALA A 159 -7.19 13.71 -7.53
CA ALA A 159 -6.49 14.37 -6.42
C ALA A 159 -5.43 13.47 -5.78
N VAL A 160 -5.71 12.16 -5.63
CA VAL A 160 -4.74 11.18 -5.12
C VAL A 160 -3.52 11.07 -6.03
N VAL A 161 -3.74 10.94 -7.34
CA VAL A 161 -2.65 10.89 -8.33
C VAL A 161 -1.84 12.19 -8.31
N TYR A 162 -2.51 13.33 -8.24
CA TYR A 162 -1.85 14.64 -8.19
C TYR A 162 -1.01 14.82 -6.92
N ALA A 163 -1.56 14.50 -5.74
CA ALA A 163 -0.83 14.55 -4.48
C ALA A 163 0.39 13.61 -4.49
N THR A 164 0.23 12.38 -5.03
CA THR A 164 1.33 11.42 -5.14
C THR A 164 2.43 11.90 -6.08
N ARG A 165 2.08 12.57 -7.18
CA ARG A 165 3.05 13.21 -8.09
C ARG A 165 3.85 14.29 -7.37
N ILE A 166 3.16 15.20 -6.66
CA ILE A 166 3.82 16.26 -5.85
C ILE A 166 4.77 15.62 -4.83
N ALA A 167 4.32 14.59 -4.11
CA ALA A 167 5.13 13.89 -3.12
C ALA A 167 6.40 13.29 -3.76
N THR A 168 6.25 12.65 -4.92
CA THR A 168 7.37 12.03 -5.64
C THR A 168 8.36 13.08 -6.14
N GLU A 169 7.87 14.16 -6.75
CA GLU A 169 8.70 15.26 -7.23
C GLU A 169 9.43 15.97 -6.08
N PHE A 170 8.73 16.18 -4.96
CA PHE A 170 9.34 16.75 -3.75
C PHE A 170 10.48 15.87 -3.25
N ARG A 171 10.21 14.57 -3.08
CA ARG A 171 11.22 13.60 -2.62
C ARG A 171 12.45 13.58 -3.53
N LEU A 172 12.24 13.54 -4.84
CA LEU A 172 13.33 13.51 -5.83
C LEU A 172 14.13 14.82 -5.84
N LYS A 173 13.46 15.95 -5.69
CA LYS A 173 14.11 17.27 -5.74
C LYS A 173 14.87 17.62 -4.47
N PHE A 174 14.34 17.26 -3.31
CA PHE A 174 14.86 17.70 -2.02
C PHE A 174 15.54 16.57 -1.23
N ASN A 175 15.45 15.33 -1.66
CA ASN A 175 15.97 14.16 -0.96
C ASN A 175 15.50 14.09 0.51
N ARG A 176 14.21 14.36 0.77
CA ARG A 176 13.59 14.37 2.09
C ARG A 176 12.32 13.53 2.11
N ASP A 177 11.93 13.10 3.31
CA ASP A 177 10.67 12.40 3.54
C ASP A 177 9.48 13.27 3.19
N VAL A 178 8.40 12.62 2.76
CA VAL A 178 7.11 13.24 2.45
C VAL A 178 5.98 12.29 2.81
N VAL A 179 4.88 12.81 3.29
CA VAL A 179 3.72 12.02 3.72
C VAL A 179 2.49 12.36 2.89
N VAL A 180 1.82 11.34 2.39
CA VAL A 180 0.49 11.43 1.80
C VAL A 180 -0.50 10.79 2.78
N ASP A 181 -1.32 11.60 3.41
CA ASP A 181 -2.40 11.16 4.32
C ASP A 181 -3.68 10.97 3.50
N LEU A 182 -3.92 9.73 3.10
CA LEU A 182 -5.04 9.31 2.26
C LEU A 182 -6.26 9.04 3.12
N ILE A 183 -7.16 10.01 3.23
CA ILE A 183 -8.38 9.90 4.04
C ILE A 183 -9.39 9.02 3.31
N CYS A 184 -9.73 7.90 3.90
CA CYS A 184 -10.59 6.89 3.33
C CYS A 184 -11.41 6.17 4.42
N TYR A 185 -11.93 4.99 4.13
CA TYR A 185 -12.63 4.15 5.09
C TYR A 185 -12.33 2.67 4.86
N ARG A 186 -12.38 1.87 5.92
CA ARG A 186 -12.27 0.42 5.84
C ARG A 186 -13.64 -0.18 5.51
N ARG A 187 -13.77 -0.77 4.33
CA ARG A 187 -15.05 -1.29 3.83
C ARG A 187 -15.51 -2.57 4.54
N PHE A 188 -14.58 -3.44 4.86
CA PHE A 188 -14.80 -4.72 5.49
C PHE A 188 -14.27 -4.73 6.93
N GLY A 189 -14.31 -5.89 7.61
CA GLY A 189 -13.72 -6.05 8.93
C GLY A 189 -12.20 -5.93 8.98
N HIS A 190 -11.65 -6.02 10.16
CA HIS A 190 -10.21 -6.02 10.40
C HIS A 190 -9.54 -7.24 9.77
N ASN A 191 -10.23 -8.38 9.82
CA ASN A 191 -9.85 -9.64 9.17
C ASN A 191 -11.13 -10.34 8.66
N GLU A 192 -10.98 -11.54 8.10
CA GLU A 192 -12.06 -12.29 7.46
C GLU A 192 -13.16 -12.74 8.46
N GLY A 193 -12.84 -12.89 9.75
CA GLY A 193 -13.77 -13.29 10.81
C GLY A 193 -14.41 -12.12 11.54
N ASP A 194 -14.04 -10.86 11.23
CA ASP A 194 -14.54 -9.69 11.95
C ASP A 194 -15.78 -9.09 11.26
N GLU A 195 -16.89 -8.99 12.05
CA GLU A 195 -18.05 -8.21 11.64
C GLU A 195 -18.02 -6.83 12.34
N PRO A 196 -17.54 -5.80 11.65
CA PRO A 196 -17.26 -4.50 12.28
C PRO A 196 -18.51 -3.73 12.72
N SER A 197 -19.71 -4.10 12.26
CA SER A 197 -20.95 -3.47 12.72
C SER A 197 -21.30 -3.82 14.17
N PHE A 198 -20.71 -4.85 14.76
CA PHE A 198 -20.90 -5.18 16.17
C PHE A 198 -20.28 -4.14 17.09
N THR A 199 -19.12 -3.59 16.72
CA THR A 199 -18.39 -2.59 17.51
C THR A 199 -18.59 -1.17 17.03
N GLN A 200 -18.86 -0.97 15.71
CA GLN A 200 -18.98 0.34 15.06
C GLN A 200 -20.28 0.44 14.23
N PRO A 201 -21.47 0.27 14.81
CA PRO A 201 -22.72 0.15 14.06
C PRO A 201 -23.06 1.41 13.25
N LEU A 202 -22.85 2.60 13.82
CA LEU A 202 -23.17 3.87 13.15
C LEU A 202 -22.22 4.15 11.99
N MET A 203 -20.92 3.91 12.21
CA MET A 203 -19.90 4.09 11.17
C MET A 203 -20.18 3.15 9.99
N TYR A 204 -20.41 1.87 10.24
CA TYR A 204 -20.62 0.89 9.17
C TYR A 204 -22.00 1.00 8.51
N LYS A 205 -22.99 1.52 9.19
CA LYS A 205 -24.25 1.92 8.54
C LYS A 205 -23.99 2.99 7.47
N LYS A 206 -23.16 3.98 7.77
CA LYS A 206 -22.78 5.04 6.83
C LYS A 206 -21.90 4.50 5.71
N ILE A 207 -20.90 3.67 6.03
CA ILE A 207 -19.98 3.06 5.04
C ILE A 207 -20.76 2.20 4.04
N ARG A 208 -21.71 1.37 4.51
CA ARG A 208 -22.52 0.51 3.63
C ARG A 208 -23.41 1.30 2.67
N SER A 209 -23.85 2.49 3.05
CA SER A 209 -24.64 3.37 2.18
C SER A 209 -23.79 4.26 1.27
N HIS A 210 -22.47 4.34 1.53
CA HIS A 210 -21.56 5.16 0.72
C HIS A 210 -21.24 4.48 -0.61
N PRO A 211 -21.38 5.17 -1.74
CA PRO A 211 -21.04 4.59 -3.05
C PRO A 211 -19.53 4.34 -3.13
N SER A 212 -19.14 3.28 -3.82
CA SER A 212 -17.73 2.96 -4.03
C SER A 212 -17.04 4.00 -4.93
N VAL A 213 -15.73 4.16 -4.77
CA VAL A 213 -14.90 5.13 -5.52
C VAL A 213 -15.13 5.03 -7.04
N TYR A 214 -15.16 3.80 -7.59
CA TYR A 214 -15.38 3.64 -9.04
C TYR A 214 -16.75 4.15 -9.51
N LYS A 215 -17.78 4.10 -8.64
CA LYS A 215 -19.10 4.67 -8.98
C LYS A 215 -19.08 6.19 -8.90
N ILE A 216 -18.45 6.75 -7.85
CA ILE A 216 -18.32 8.21 -7.68
C ILE A 216 -17.57 8.79 -8.88
N TYR A 217 -16.40 8.23 -9.17
CA TYR A 217 -15.54 8.72 -10.23
C TYR A 217 -16.12 8.46 -11.63
N GLY A 218 -16.67 7.27 -11.86
CA GLY A 218 -17.35 6.95 -13.11
C GLY A 218 -18.51 7.89 -13.39
N SER A 219 -19.36 8.18 -12.39
CA SER A 219 -20.45 9.15 -12.54
C SER A 219 -19.95 10.58 -12.79
N LYS A 220 -18.84 10.99 -12.16
CA LYS A 220 -18.18 12.27 -12.45
C LYS A 220 -17.78 12.35 -13.92
N LEU A 221 -17.05 11.37 -14.43
CA LEU A 221 -16.56 11.35 -15.82
C LEU A 221 -17.69 11.34 -16.86
N VAL A 222 -18.78 10.62 -16.58
CA VAL A 222 -19.98 10.62 -17.45
C VAL A 222 -20.65 11.99 -17.43
N ASN A 223 -20.84 12.60 -16.26
CA ASN A 223 -21.46 13.93 -16.13
C ASN A 223 -20.64 15.05 -16.79
N GLU A 224 -19.32 14.90 -16.79
CA GLU A 224 -18.38 15.81 -17.48
C GLU A 224 -18.25 15.51 -18.99
N ASN A 225 -18.95 14.50 -19.51
CA ASN A 225 -18.85 14.02 -20.89
C ASN A 225 -17.44 13.54 -21.29
N SER A 226 -16.61 13.16 -20.33
CA SER A 226 -15.29 12.60 -20.56
C SER A 226 -15.35 11.16 -21.08
N ILE A 227 -16.37 10.41 -20.66
CA ILE A 227 -16.70 9.07 -21.14
C ILE A 227 -18.22 8.90 -21.27
N THR A 228 -18.66 7.90 -22.04
CA THR A 228 -20.09 7.54 -22.08
C THR A 228 -20.44 6.52 -21.00
N GLN A 229 -21.73 6.41 -20.67
CA GLN A 229 -22.21 5.39 -19.72
C GLN A 229 -21.93 3.98 -20.25
N GLU A 230 -22.09 3.75 -21.54
CA GLU A 230 -21.83 2.44 -22.17
C GLU A 230 -20.36 2.03 -22.02
N LEU A 231 -19.42 2.98 -22.17
CA LEU A 231 -17.98 2.70 -21.97
C LEU A 231 -17.69 2.36 -20.51
N LEU A 232 -18.29 3.07 -19.56
CA LEU A 232 -18.17 2.76 -18.13
C LEU A 232 -18.65 1.34 -17.83
N ASP A 233 -19.84 0.99 -18.31
CA ASP A 233 -20.46 -0.32 -18.08
C ASP A 233 -19.65 -1.45 -18.73
N GLN A 234 -19.12 -1.20 -19.94
CA GLN A 234 -18.23 -2.13 -20.64
C GLN A 234 -16.93 -2.37 -19.85
N ASN A 235 -16.29 -1.33 -19.33
CA ASN A 235 -15.07 -1.44 -18.53
C ASN A 235 -15.32 -2.26 -17.26
N VAL A 236 -16.43 -2.01 -16.56
CA VAL A 236 -16.82 -2.79 -15.36
C VAL A 236 -17.04 -4.26 -15.71
N LYS A 237 -17.74 -4.54 -16.81
CA LYS A 237 -18.00 -5.92 -17.27
C LYS A 237 -16.70 -6.63 -17.66
N SER A 238 -15.85 -5.96 -18.43
CA SER A 238 -14.56 -6.52 -18.87
C SER A 238 -13.66 -6.85 -17.67
N PHE A 239 -13.61 -5.98 -16.67
CA PHE A 239 -12.83 -6.24 -15.46
C PHE A 239 -13.38 -7.41 -14.64
N LYS A 240 -14.71 -7.53 -14.51
CA LYS A 240 -15.33 -8.69 -13.84
C LYS A 240 -15.02 -9.99 -14.57
N ASN A 241 -15.13 -10.01 -15.91
CA ASN A 241 -14.78 -11.18 -16.69
C ASN A 241 -13.31 -11.58 -16.51
N LEU A 242 -12.40 -10.59 -16.49
CA LEU A 242 -10.98 -10.83 -16.20
C LEU A 242 -10.80 -11.51 -14.83
N LEU A 243 -11.47 -11.00 -13.79
CA LEU A 243 -11.37 -11.60 -12.45
C LEU A 243 -11.93 -13.03 -12.44
N ASP A 244 -13.04 -13.29 -13.10
CA ASP A 244 -13.65 -14.63 -13.19
C ASP A 244 -12.73 -15.63 -13.92
N GLU A 245 -12.07 -15.22 -15.01
CA GLU A 245 -11.09 -16.03 -15.71
C GLU A 245 -9.86 -16.33 -14.85
N GLN A 246 -9.33 -15.31 -14.18
CA GLN A 246 -8.19 -15.46 -13.28
C GLN A 246 -8.52 -16.35 -12.07
N TYR A 247 -9.72 -16.24 -11.52
CA TYR A 247 -10.19 -17.10 -10.44
C TYR A 247 -10.28 -18.57 -10.87
N LYS A 248 -10.89 -18.84 -12.03
CA LYS A 248 -10.98 -20.20 -12.59
C LYS A 248 -9.60 -20.80 -12.83
N SER A 249 -8.67 -20.02 -13.35
CA SER A 249 -7.30 -20.47 -13.63
C SER A 249 -6.39 -20.57 -12.39
N ALA A 250 -6.82 -20.04 -11.25
CA ALA A 250 -6.03 -20.05 -10.03
C ALA A 250 -5.75 -21.46 -9.48
N LYS A 251 -6.65 -22.42 -9.74
CA LYS A 251 -6.49 -23.83 -9.33
C LYS A 251 -5.26 -24.49 -9.91
N ASP A 252 -4.85 -24.09 -11.12
CA ASP A 252 -3.69 -24.65 -11.83
C ASP A 252 -2.41 -23.83 -11.58
N TYR A 253 -2.44 -22.86 -10.67
CA TYR A 253 -1.30 -22.00 -10.39
C TYR A 253 -0.28 -22.75 -9.53
N LYS A 254 0.94 -22.87 -10.03
CA LYS A 254 2.08 -23.36 -9.26
C LYS A 254 2.92 -22.17 -8.80
N PRO A 255 3.09 -21.95 -7.49
CA PRO A 255 3.93 -20.88 -6.97
C PRO A 255 5.36 -20.99 -7.51
N LYS A 256 5.89 -19.90 -8.04
CA LYS A 256 7.33 -19.77 -8.30
C LYS A 256 7.97 -19.09 -7.10
N ILE A 257 9.15 -19.54 -6.72
CA ILE A 257 9.95 -18.89 -5.67
C ILE A 257 10.57 -17.64 -6.32
N GLU A 258 9.90 -16.48 -6.19
CA GLU A 258 10.31 -15.23 -6.86
C GLU A 258 11.18 -14.32 -5.98
N TRP A 259 11.34 -14.64 -4.70
CA TRP A 259 11.99 -13.78 -3.72
C TRP A 259 13.52 -13.83 -3.72
N PHE A 260 14.13 -14.78 -4.45
CA PHE A 260 15.57 -14.88 -4.66
C PHE A 260 16.01 -14.62 -6.12
N GLU A 261 15.22 -13.94 -6.91
CA GLU A 261 15.61 -13.60 -8.28
C GLU A 261 16.61 -12.44 -8.32
N GLY A 262 17.57 -12.48 -9.22
CA GLY A 262 18.61 -11.49 -9.40
C GLY A 262 19.94 -11.83 -8.72
N THR A 263 20.69 -10.79 -8.28
CA THR A 263 22.04 -10.93 -7.69
C THR A 263 22.09 -11.71 -6.37
N TRP A 264 20.95 -12.04 -5.77
CA TRP A 264 20.83 -12.80 -4.52
C TRP A 264 20.52 -14.28 -4.74
N SER A 265 20.45 -14.74 -5.99
CA SER A 265 20.16 -16.14 -6.35
C SER A 265 21.39 -17.07 -6.25
N ARG A 266 22.42 -16.69 -5.49
CA ARG A 266 23.64 -17.51 -5.27
C ARG A 266 23.84 -17.82 -3.80
#